data_5b98220d45718cf808f1de4a419a1116
#
_entry.id   5b98220d45718cf808f1de4a419a1116
#
_cell.length_a   1.000
_cell.length_b   1.000
_cell.length_c   1.000
_cell.angle_alpha   90.00
_cell.angle_beta   90.00
_cell.angle_gamma   90.00
#
_symmetry.space_group_name_H-M   'P 1'
#
loop_
_entity.id
_entity.type
_entity.pdbx_description
1 polymer ?
#
loop_
_entity_poly.entity_id
_entity_poly.type
_entity_poly.pdbx_seq_one_letter_code
_entity_poly.pdbx_strand_id
1 'polypeptide(L)'
;GIIFYLGKTELLREVIFRDFARFFFGQTYGARKFIRQWEKAKERVERGTQSEWKLSIMEADDMLDDILVKLGVSGATIDERLTNAQKDIHLDLSFVKKAHIVRDNVVHDPDYQLTKDEARDALDIYEKVFKDLEAFS
;
A
#
# COMPACT_ATOMS: atom_id res chain seq x y z
N GLY A 1 22.88 9.12 -10.21
CA GLY A 1 23.37 8.92 -9.96
C GLY A 1 23.92 9.18 -9.56
N ILE A 2 24.08 9.34 -9.52
CA ILE A 2 24.34 9.52 -9.26
C ILE A 2 25.05 9.55 -8.46
N ILE A 3 25.69 9.55 -7.90
CA ILE A 3 26.12 9.39 -7.27
C ILE A 3 26.63 8.50 -7.23
N PHE A 4 27.18 8.14 -7.46
CA PHE A 4 27.14 7.52 -8.04
C PHE A 4 27.36 6.37 -7.84
N TYR A 5 27.81 6.10 -7.03
CA TYR A 5 27.92 4.96 -6.86
C TYR A 5 26.85 4.47 -6.02
N LEU A 6 26.51 5.11 -4.97
CA LEU A 6 25.35 4.87 -4.29
C LEU A 6 24.18 5.13 -5.17
N GLY A 7 24.25 6.20 -5.93
CA GLY A 7 23.24 6.52 -6.87
C GLY A 7 23.03 5.43 -7.88
N LYS A 8 24.09 4.76 -8.22
CA LYS A 8 24.00 3.69 -9.18
C LYS A 8 23.18 2.53 -8.65
N THR A 9 23.39 2.16 -7.41
CA THR A 9 22.63 1.08 -6.79
C THR A 9 21.17 1.45 -6.69
N GLU A 10 20.89 2.67 -6.32
CA GLU A 10 19.52 3.12 -6.20
C GLU A 10 18.81 3.16 -7.54
N LEU A 11 19.54 3.57 -8.56
CA LEU A 11 18.98 3.60 -9.89
C LEU A 11 18.57 2.21 -10.35
N LEU A 12 19.39 1.23 -10.08
CA LEU A 12 19.09 -0.14 -10.45
C LEU A 12 17.85 -0.63 -9.75
N ARG A 13 17.74 -0.35 -8.48
CA ARG A 13 16.58 -0.75 -7.72
C ARG A 13 15.31 -0.08 -8.25
N GLU A 14 15.38 1.20 -8.58
CA GLU A 14 14.25 1.91 -9.15
C GLU A 14 13.80 1.32 -10.46
N VAL A 15 14.75 0.97 -11.30
CA VAL A 15 14.42 0.38 -12.59
C VAL A 15 13.71 -0.94 -12.41
N ILE A 16 14.17 -1.77 -11.49
CA ILE A 16 13.54 -3.05 -11.23
C ILE A 16 12.12 -2.87 -10.72
N PHE A 17 11.93 -1.93 -9.82
CA PHE A 17 10.61 -1.64 -9.30
C PHE A 17 9.67 -1.15 -10.36
N ARG A 18 10.10 -0.23 -11.17
CA ARG A 18 9.28 0.29 -12.25
C ARG A 18 8.88 -0.78 -13.22
N ASP A 19 9.81 -1.68 -13.55
CA ASP A 19 9.50 -2.76 -14.46
C ASP A 19 8.46 -3.68 -13.90
N PHE A 20 8.56 -4.00 -12.62
CA PHE A 20 7.55 -4.81 -11.98
C PHE A 20 6.19 -4.14 -11.98
N ALA A 21 6.15 -2.88 -11.56
CA ALA A 21 4.89 -2.15 -11.52
C ALA A 21 4.28 -2.06 -12.90
N ARG A 22 5.10 -1.80 -13.90
CA ARG A 22 4.62 -1.71 -15.26
C ARG A 22 4.13 -3.03 -15.76
N PHE A 23 4.80 -4.12 -15.40
CA PHE A 23 4.37 -5.44 -15.81
C PHE A 23 3.00 -5.79 -15.25
N PHE A 24 2.75 -5.45 -13.98
CA PHE A 24 1.50 -5.78 -13.33
C PHE A 24 0.41 -4.75 -13.54
N PHE A 25 0.75 -3.47 -13.62
CA PHE A 25 -0.25 -2.42 -13.63
C PHE A 25 -0.27 -1.59 -14.89
N GLY A 26 0.85 -1.50 -15.58
CA GLY A 26 1.05 -0.54 -16.63
C GLY A 26 0.36 -0.84 -17.89
N GLN A 27 -0.07 -2.06 -18.09
CA GLN A 27 -0.62 -2.31 -19.33
C GLN A 27 -1.99 -2.02 -19.28
N THR A 28 -2.62 -1.60 -18.50
CA THR A 28 -3.86 -1.29 -18.79
C THR A 28 -4.86 -1.79 -17.85
N TYR A 29 -5.47 -2.94 -18.06
CA TYR A 29 -6.63 -3.35 -17.30
C TYR A 29 -6.29 -3.45 -15.83
N GLY A 30 -5.14 -4.01 -15.49
CA GLY A 30 -4.71 -4.13 -14.10
C GLY A 30 -4.57 -2.79 -13.42
N ALA A 31 -3.94 -1.84 -14.11
CA ALA A 31 -3.75 -0.50 -13.56
C ALA A 31 -5.08 0.20 -13.37
N ARG A 32 -5.96 0.11 -14.37
CA ARG A 32 -7.25 0.76 -14.29
C ARG A 32 -8.10 0.18 -13.19
N LYS A 33 -8.06 -1.14 -13.03
CA LYS A 33 -8.82 -1.81 -12.00
C LYS A 33 -8.34 -1.36 -10.62
N PHE A 34 -7.02 -1.29 -10.44
CA PHE A 34 -6.43 -0.86 -9.18
C PHE A 34 -6.86 0.56 -8.85
N ILE A 35 -6.75 1.47 -9.81
CA ILE A 35 -7.10 2.86 -9.61
C ILE A 35 -8.58 3.01 -9.27
N ARG A 36 -9.45 2.30 -9.99
CA ARG A 36 -10.87 2.36 -9.71
C ARG A 36 -11.20 1.85 -8.31
N GLN A 37 -10.55 0.77 -7.93
CA GLN A 37 -10.76 0.20 -6.61
C GLN A 37 -10.33 1.19 -5.54
N TRP A 38 -9.20 1.87 -5.76
CA TRP A 38 -8.69 2.85 -4.82
C TRP A 38 -9.61 4.08 -4.74
N GLU A 39 -10.06 4.56 -5.88
CA GLU A 39 -10.99 5.69 -5.90
C GLU A 39 -12.27 5.37 -5.12
N LYS A 40 -12.73 4.15 -5.26
CA LYS A 40 -13.92 3.71 -4.54
C LYS A 40 -13.69 3.68 -3.04
N ALA A 41 -12.53 3.21 -2.63
CA ALA A 41 -12.21 3.19 -1.20
C ALA A 41 -12.18 4.60 -0.63
N LYS A 42 -11.58 5.54 -1.36
CA LYS A 42 -11.53 6.93 -0.91
C LYS A 42 -12.92 7.54 -0.84
N GLU A 43 -13.76 7.23 -1.81
CA GLU A 43 -15.11 7.77 -1.82
C GLU A 43 -15.93 7.26 -0.64
N ARG A 44 -15.76 6.01 -0.27
CA ARG A 44 -16.46 5.46 0.90
C ARG A 44 -16.11 6.22 2.16
N VAL A 45 -14.86 6.65 2.30
CA VAL A 45 -14.47 7.40 3.48
C VAL A 45 -15.09 8.80 3.45
N GLU A 46 -15.17 9.41 2.27
CA GLU A 46 -15.72 10.76 2.19
C GLU A 46 -17.24 10.80 2.34
N ARG A 47 -17.93 9.83 1.82
CA ARG A 47 -19.39 9.85 1.74
C ARG A 47 -20.12 8.75 2.48
N GLY A 48 -19.41 7.76 2.95
CA GLY A 48 -20.05 6.59 3.54
C GLY A 48 -20.18 6.66 5.03
N THR A 49 -20.59 5.53 5.59
CA THR A 49 -20.78 5.36 7.01
C THR A 49 -19.52 4.77 7.64
N GLN A 50 -19.52 4.67 8.96
CA GLN A 50 -18.37 4.09 9.66
C GLN A 50 -18.08 2.65 9.19
N SER A 51 -19.11 1.87 8.92
CA SER A 51 -18.91 0.52 8.41
C SER A 51 -18.18 0.55 7.07
N GLU A 52 -18.50 1.52 6.23
CA GLU A 52 -17.85 1.64 4.94
C GLU A 52 -16.41 2.15 5.08
N TRP A 53 -16.16 3.00 6.07
CA TRP A 53 -14.78 3.43 6.35
C TRP A 53 -13.93 2.23 6.75
N LYS A 54 -14.47 1.38 7.61
CA LYS A 54 -13.76 0.17 8.05
C LYS A 54 -13.47 -0.74 6.87
N LEU A 55 -14.44 -0.90 5.99
CA LEU A 55 -14.25 -1.71 4.79
C LEU A 55 -13.13 -1.15 3.91
N SER A 56 -13.09 0.17 3.75
CA SER A 56 -12.05 0.79 2.93
C SER A 56 -10.65 0.55 3.48
N ILE A 57 -10.51 0.59 4.80
CA ILE A 57 -9.21 0.32 5.42
C ILE A 57 -8.79 -1.13 5.19
N MET A 58 -9.73 -2.05 5.35
CA MET A 58 -9.44 -3.46 5.10
C MET A 58 -9.04 -3.70 3.66
N GLU A 59 -9.75 -3.07 2.73
CA GLU A 59 -9.42 -3.20 1.32
C GLU A 59 -8.05 -2.61 0.99
N ALA A 60 -7.73 -1.46 1.58
CA ALA A 60 -6.44 -0.84 1.33
C ALA A 60 -5.30 -1.74 1.79
N ASP A 61 -5.47 -2.36 2.95
CA ASP A 61 -4.45 -3.25 3.47
C ASP A 61 -4.29 -4.48 2.57
N ASP A 62 -5.41 -5.02 2.09
CA ASP A 62 -5.37 -6.15 1.17
C ASP A 62 -4.72 -5.78 -0.15
N MET A 63 -4.98 -4.58 -0.65
CA MET A 63 -4.36 -4.11 -1.88
C MET A 63 -2.85 -4.00 -1.72
N LEU A 64 -2.41 -3.51 -0.57
CA LEU A 64 -0.97 -3.41 -0.31
C LEU A 64 -0.34 -4.80 -0.23
N ASP A 65 -0.99 -5.71 0.47
CA ASP A 65 -0.47 -7.07 0.60
C ASP A 65 -0.34 -7.72 -0.78
N ASP A 66 -1.35 -7.53 -1.62
CA ASP A 66 -1.35 -8.09 -2.96
C ASP A 66 -0.20 -7.54 -3.80
N ILE A 67 0.08 -6.24 -3.69
CA ILE A 67 1.20 -5.63 -4.39
C ILE A 67 2.52 -6.25 -3.92
N LEU A 68 2.68 -6.40 -2.62
CA LEU A 68 3.91 -6.96 -2.08
C LEU A 68 4.12 -8.40 -2.53
N VAL A 69 3.04 -9.18 -2.56
CA VAL A 69 3.12 -10.55 -3.07
C VAL A 69 3.56 -10.54 -4.52
N LYS A 70 2.98 -9.67 -5.32
CA LYS A 70 3.31 -9.61 -6.75
C LYS A 70 4.73 -9.12 -7.00
N LEU A 71 5.26 -8.32 -6.08
CA LEU A 71 6.65 -7.88 -6.17
C LEU A 71 7.63 -8.94 -5.68
N GLY A 72 7.12 -10.08 -5.24
CA GLY A 72 7.99 -11.17 -4.82
C GLY A 72 8.45 -11.10 -3.37
N VAL A 73 7.81 -10.26 -2.57
CA VAL A 73 8.19 -10.16 -1.16
C VAL A 73 7.61 -11.34 -0.41
N SER A 74 8.46 -12.07 0.29
CA SER A 74 8.02 -13.25 1.02
C SER A 74 7.44 -12.90 2.38
N GLY A 75 6.65 -13.82 2.92
CA GLY A 75 6.04 -13.66 4.23
C GLY A 75 4.70 -14.35 4.28
N ALA A 76 4.32 -14.79 5.46
CA ALA A 76 3.02 -15.43 5.66
C ALA A 76 1.94 -14.41 5.97
N THR A 77 2.33 -13.25 6.48
CA THR A 77 1.38 -12.18 6.85
C THR A 77 1.86 -10.87 6.28
N ILE A 78 0.96 -9.88 6.28
CA ILE A 78 1.33 -8.55 5.81
C ILE A 78 2.44 -7.95 6.70
N ASP A 79 2.41 -8.22 8.00
CA ASP A 79 3.46 -7.75 8.91
C ASP A 79 4.82 -8.28 8.50
N GLU A 80 4.89 -9.57 8.20
CA GLU A 80 6.14 -10.17 7.76
C GLU A 80 6.58 -9.61 6.43
N ARG A 81 5.64 -9.43 5.51
CA ARG A 81 5.96 -8.88 4.20
C ARG A 81 6.47 -7.45 4.30
N LEU A 82 5.88 -6.64 5.17
CA LEU A 82 6.35 -5.28 5.35
C LEU A 82 7.78 -5.26 5.89
N THR A 83 8.08 -6.15 6.85
CA THR A 83 9.42 -6.25 7.39
C THR A 83 10.40 -6.71 6.30
N ASN A 84 10.01 -7.72 5.55
CA ASN A 84 10.87 -8.26 4.50
C ASN A 84 11.05 -7.27 3.36
N ALA A 85 10.03 -6.48 3.06
CA ALA A 85 10.14 -5.47 2.02
C ALA A 85 11.19 -4.43 2.37
N GLN A 86 11.28 -4.03 3.62
CA GLN A 86 12.29 -3.08 4.03
C GLN A 86 13.70 -3.64 3.83
N LYS A 87 13.86 -4.95 4.02
CA LYS A 87 15.15 -5.58 3.79
C LYS A 87 15.41 -5.85 2.31
N ASP A 88 14.43 -6.43 1.65
CA ASP A 88 14.63 -6.97 0.30
C ASP A 88 14.65 -5.88 -0.76
N ILE A 89 13.85 -4.86 -0.59
CA ILE A 89 13.74 -3.82 -1.60
C ILE A 89 14.16 -2.45 -1.09
N HIS A 90 14.64 -2.41 0.14
CA HIS A 90 15.25 -1.22 0.73
C HIS A 90 14.36 0.02 0.73
N LEU A 91 13.06 -0.18 0.83
CA LEU A 91 12.13 0.91 0.99
C LEU A 91 11.77 1.04 2.45
N ASP A 92 11.74 2.27 2.94
CA ASP A 92 11.33 2.49 4.31
C ASP A 92 9.81 2.52 4.36
N LEU A 93 9.25 1.43 4.85
CA LEU A 93 7.80 1.31 4.97
C LEU A 93 7.34 1.34 6.42
N SER A 94 8.20 1.83 7.31
CA SER A 94 7.87 1.84 8.74
C SER A 94 6.63 2.67 9.04
N PHE A 95 6.39 3.73 8.25
CA PHE A 95 5.23 4.57 8.47
C PHE A 95 3.91 3.85 8.20
N VAL A 96 3.94 2.75 7.45
CA VAL A 96 2.75 1.98 7.14
C VAL A 96 2.19 1.29 8.36
N LYS A 97 3.04 1.01 9.34
CA LYS A 97 2.60 0.28 10.52
C LYS A 97 1.49 0.99 11.25
N LYS A 98 1.49 2.32 11.22
CA LYS A 98 0.45 3.09 11.87
C LYS A 98 -0.92 2.78 11.25
N ALA A 99 -0.99 2.74 9.93
CA ALA A 99 -2.24 2.41 9.26
C ALA A 99 -2.62 0.95 9.48
N HIS A 100 -1.63 0.07 9.48
CA HIS A 100 -1.88 -1.34 9.67
C HIS A 100 -2.42 -1.61 11.08
N ILE A 101 -1.97 -0.87 12.08
CA ILE A 101 -2.50 -1.00 13.43
C ILE A 101 -3.98 -0.61 13.46
N VAL A 102 -4.36 0.44 12.75
CA VAL A 102 -5.77 0.82 12.66
C VAL A 102 -6.56 -0.32 12.02
N ARG A 103 -6.03 -0.91 10.97
CA ARG A 103 -6.69 -2.03 10.32
C ARG A 103 -6.84 -3.22 11.28
N ASP A 104 -5.83 -3.51 12.08
CA ASP A 104 -5.92 -4.60 13.04
C ASP A 104 -6.99 -4.32 14.08
N ASN A 105 -7.09 -3.08 14.56
CA ASN A 105 -8.13 -2.72 15.50
C ASN A 105 -9.50 -2.92 14.88
N VAL A 106 -9.66 -2.51 13.62
CA VAL A 106 -10.94 -2.66 12.93
C VAL A 106 -11.33 -4.12 12.79
N VAL A 107 -10.35 -4.97 12.48
CA VAL A 107 -10.63 -6.39 12.22
C VAL A 107 -10.88 -7.15 13.51
N HIS A 108 -10.09 -6.86 14.54
CA HIS A 108 -10.12 -7.68 15.74
C HIS A 108 -11.03 -7.14 16.86
N ASP A 109 -11.50 -5.92 16.75
CA ASP A 109 -12.36 -5.33 17.75
C ASP A 109 -13.61 -4.79 17.08
N PRO A 110 -14.73 -5.56 17.13
CA PRO A 110 -15.97 -5.14 16.49
C PRO A 110 -16.52 -3.83 17.05
N ASP A 111 -16.15 -3.51 18.28
CA ASP A 111 -16.64 -2.28 18.93
C ASP A 111 -15.72 -1.08 18.72
N TYR A 112 -14.64 -1.26 17.95
CA TYR A 112 -13.72 -0.18 17.72
C TYR A 112 -14.42 0.98 17.01
N GLN A 113 -14.28 2.17 17.59
CA GLN A 113 -14.91 3.37 17.03
C GLN A 113 -13.89 4.07 16.14
N LEU A 114 -14.07 3.92 14.84
CA LEU A 114 -13.21 4.55 13.87
C LEU A 114 -13.77 5.92 13.53
N THR A 115 -12.95 6.96 13.64
CA THR A 115 -13.39 8.29 13.24
C THR A 115 -13.05 8.50 11.77
N LYS A 116 -13.75 9.47 11.16
CA LYS A 116 -13.49 9.79 9.76
C LYS A 116 -12.07 10.28 9.55
N ASP A 117 -11.57 11.07 10.50
CA ASP A 117 -10.20 11.57 10.41
C ASP A 117 -9.18 10.45 10.48
N GLU A 118 -9.39 9.48 11.37
CA GLU A 118 -8.53 8.31 11.41
C GLU A 118 -8.55 7.55 10.10
N ALA A 119 -9.73 7.39 9.52
CA ALA A 119 -9.86 6.69 8.26
C ALA A 119 -9.13 7.41 7.14
N ARG A 120 -9.28 8.73 7.08
CA ARG A 120 -8.57 9.52 6.07
C ARG A 120 -7.08 9.41 6.23
N ASP A 121 -6.60 9.52 7.47
CA ASP A 121 -5.16 9.45 7.72
C ASP A 121 -4.61 8.09 7.31
N ALA A 122 -5.35 7.03 7.63
CA ALA A 122 -4.91 5.68 7.23
C ALA A 122 -4.85 5.56 5.72
N LEU A 123 -5.87 6.04 5.01
CA LEU A 123 -5.86 5.95 3.55
C LEU A 123 -4.75 6.81 2.94
N ASP A 124 -4.45 7.95 3.54
CA ASP A 124 -3.33 8.78 3.07
C ASP A 124 -2.01 8.03 3.18
N ILE A 125 -1.84 7.27 4.25
CA ILE A 125 -0.65 6.46 4.44
C ILE A 125 -0.57 5.38 3.35
N TYR A 126 -1.67 4.68 3.10
CA TYR A 126 -1.68 3.66 2.06
C TYR A 126 -1.41 4.28 0.69
N GLU A 127 -1.99 5.43 0.42
CA GLU A 127 -1.76 6.07 -0.87
C GLU A 127 -0.29 6.42 -1.06
N LYS A 128 0.37 6.88 -0.01
CA LYS A 128 1.79 7.18 -0.09
C LYS A 128 2.59 5.92 -0.41
N VAL A 129 2.24 4.80 0.22
CA VAL A 129 2.92 3.54 -0.09
C VAL A 129 2.70 3.15 -1.53
N PHE A 130 1.47 3.25 -2.01
CA PHE A 130 1.17 2.88 -3.38
C PHE A 130 1.98 3.73 -4.36
N LYS A 131 2.13 5.01 -4.07
CA LYS A 131 2.95 5.89 -4.90
C LYS A 131 4.43 5.52 -4.82
N ASP A 132 4.90 5.23 -3.61
CA ASP A 132 6.29 4.82 -3.43
C ASP A 132 6.59 3.51 -4.16
N LEU A 133 5.61 2.62 -4.23
CA LEU A 133 5.74 1.37 -4.99
C LEU A 133 5.35 1.54 -6.45
N GLU A 134 5.03 2.76 -6.85
CA GLU A 134 4.68 3.12 -8.23
C GLU A 134 3.47 2.39 -8.76
N ALA A 135 2.53 2.07 -7.88
CA ALA A 135 1.32 1.36 -8.29
C ALA A 135 0.44 2.20 -9.21
N PHE A 136 0.62 3.51 -9.20
CA PHE A 136 -0.17 4.41 -10.04
C PHE A 136 0.56 4.89 -11.29
N SER A 137 1.76 4.41 -11.52
CA SER A 137 2.57 4.89 -12.67
C SER A 137 2.19 4.28 -14.00
#